data_631751ee57d5e54b020049ba1d4c6f00
#
_entry.id   631751ee57d5e54b020049ba1d4c6f00
#
_cell.length_a   1.000
_cell.length_b   1.000
_cell.length_c   1.000
_cell.angle_alpha   90.00
_cell.angle_beta   90.00
_cell.angle_gamma   90.00
#
_symmetry.space_group_name_H-M   'P 1'
#
loop_
_entity.id
_entity.type
_entity.pdbx_description
1 polymer ?
#
loop_
_entity_poly.entity_id
_entity_poly.type
_entity_poly.pdbx_seq_one_letter_code
_entity_poly.pdbx_strand_id
1 'polypeptide(L)'
;MASNLSERWQSQALSVFAVREILEKPIDGESAQSRIKQIGMMNILYLMHQAHQKLTLSNVIDITGMTRGGVIETIELLVRRGILTETLGRNSMGRGTARQFEFSPQVFAALGGATATGNA
;
A
#
# COMPACT_ATOMS: atom_id res chain seq x y z
N MET A 1 -11.34 11.79 19.89
CA MET A 1 -11.98 11.96 18.68
C MET A 1 -11.20 12.70 17.66
N ALA A 2 -10.33 13.53 18.09
CA ALA A 2 -9.49 14.21 17.13
C ALA A 2 -8.73 13.20 16.28
N SER A 3 -8.29 12.13 16.88
CA SER A 3 -7.54 11.16 16.12
C SER A 3 -8.41 10.48 15.08
N ASN A 4 -9.69 10.32 15.37
CA ASN A 4 -10.57 9.73 14.38
C ASN A 4 -10.76 10.63 13.18
N LEU A 5 -10.87 11.91 13.41
CA LEU A 5 -11.00 12.84 12.30
C LEU A 5 -9.74 12.84 11.45
N SER A 6 -8.61 12.83 12.10
CA SER A 6 -7.35 12.83 11.40
C SER A 6 -7.20 11.56 10.56
N GLU A 7 -7.57 10.43 11.12
CA GLU A 7 -7.48 9.19 10.40
C GLU A 7 -8.42 9.16 9.21
N ARG A 8 -9.60 9.73 9.35
CA ARG A 8 -10.52 9.77 8.23
C ARG A 8 -9.99 10.64 7.12
N TRP A 9 -9.43 11.79 7.47
CA TRP A 9 -8.84 12.66 6.52
C TRP A 9 -7.76 11.95 5.73
N GLN A 10 -6.89 11.24 6.42
CA GLN A 10 -5.81 10.55 5.77
C GLN A 10 -6.30 9.42 4.88
N SER A 11 -7.33 8.72 5.32
CA SER A 11 -7.89 7.66 4.50
C SER A 11 -8.50 8.19 3.24
N GLN A 12 -9.20 9.31 3.33
CA GLN A 12 -9.78 9.91 2.14
C GLN A 12 -8.70 10.41 1.21
N ALA A 13 -7.68 11.03 1.76
CA ALA A 13 -6.58 11.52 0.96
C ALA A 13 -5.89 10.38 0.23
N LEU A 14 -5.73 9.25 0.91
CA LEU A 14 -5.12 8.10 0.27
C LEU A 14 -5.97 7.59 -0.88
N SER A 15 -7.29 7.53 -0.69
CA SER A 15 -8.14 7.04 -1.76
C SER A 15 -8.05 7.93 -2.99
N VAL A 16 -8.06 9.23 -2.80
CA VAL A 16 -7.93 10.16 -3.91
C VAL A 16 -6.55 10.01 -4.56
N PHE A 17 -5.52 9.93 -3.75
CA PHE A 17 -4.17 9.77 -4.26
C PHE A 17 -4.08 8.51 -5.11
N ALA A 18 -4.65 7.41 -4.62
CA ALA A 18 -4.58 6.14 -5.33
C ALA A 18 -5.24 6.23 -6.70
N VAL A 19 -6.42 6.83 -6.74
CA VAL A 19 -7.12 6.94 -8.01
C VAL A 19 -6.33 7.79 -8.99
N ARG A 20 -5.84 8.94 -8.55
CA ARG A 20 -5.13 9.82 -9.44
C ARG A 20 -3.79 9.25 -9.86
N GLU A 21 -3.05 8.72 -8.91
CA GLU A 21 -1.72 8.22 -9.21
C GLU A 21 -1.78 7.04 -10.17
N ILE A 22 -2.78 6.21 -10.03
CA ILE A 22 -2.85 4.99 -10.83
C ILE A 22 -3.58 5.21 -12.15
N LEU A 23 -4.69 5.90 -12.13
CA LEU A 23 -5.44 6.08 -13.36
C LEU A 23 -4.83 7.12 -14.27
N GLU A 24 -4.20 8.14 -13.71
CA GLU A 24 -3.60 9.18 -14.53
C GLU A 24 -2.20 8.87 -15.01
N LYS A 25 -1.56 7.88 -14.42
CA LYS A 25 -0.19 7.53 -14.79
C LYS A 25 -0.09 6.04 -15.05
N PRO A 26 -0.67 5.58 -16.15
CA PRO A 26 -0.63 4.14 -16.43
C PRO A 26 0.80 3.67 -16.75
N ILE A 27 1.04 2.42 -16.48
CA ILE A 27 2.30 1.78 -16.81
C ILE A 27 2.07 0.98 -18.09
N ASP A 28 3.01 1.00 -18.99
CA ASP A 28 2.91 0.25 -20.22
C ASP A 28 2.59 -1.20 -19.96
N GLY A 29 1.64 -1.72 -20.69
CA GLY A 29 1.29 -3.13 -20.58
C GLY A 29 0.28 -3.46 -19.50
N GLU A 30 -0.11 -2.47 -18.74
CA GLU A 30 -1.01 -2.69 -17.64
C GLU A 30 -2.45 -2.63 -18.14
N SER A 31 -3.32 -3.50 -17.64
CA SER A 31 -4.70 -3.49 -18.06
C SER A 31 -5.52 -2.58 -17.16
N ALA A 32 -6.71 -2.23 -17.61
CA ALA A 32 -7.60 -1.44 -16.79
C ALA A 32 -7.97 -2.18 -15.52
N GLN A 33 -8.18 -3.48 -15.62
CA GLN A 33 -8.50 -4.27 -14.45
C GLN A 33 -7.37 -4.27 -13.44
N SER A 34 -6.16 -4.35 -13.94
CA SER A 34 -5.00 -4.33 -13.07
C SER A 34 -4.94 -3.02 -12.30
N ARG A 35 -5.26 -1.91 -12.96
CA ARG A 35 -5.23 -0.61 -12.29
C ARG A 35 -6.28 -0.55 -11.19
N ILE A 36 -7.46 -1.09 -11.45
CA ILE A 36 -8.50 -1.09 -10.43
C ILE A 36 -8.06 -1.95 -9.23
N LYS A 37 -7.42 -3.09 -9.50
CA LYS A 37 -6.94 -3.93 -8.42
C LYS A 37 -5.89 -3.19 -7.58
N GLN A 38 -5.04 -2.43 -8.23
CA GLN A 38 -4.01 -1.68 -7.51
C GLN A 38 -4.64 -0.63 -6.61
N ILE A 39 -5.68 0.05 -7.09
CA ILE A 39 -6.36 1.05 -6.27
C ILE A 39 -6.96 0.40 -5.04
N GLY A 40 -7.65 -0.72 -5.24
CA GLY A 40 -8.22 -1.45 -4.11
C GLY A 40 -7.15 -1.93 -3.15
N MET A 41 -6.08 -2.46 -3.69
CA MET A 41 -4.99 -2.96 -2.85
C MET A 41 -4.39 -1.85 -2.02
N MET A 42 -4.20 -0.66 -2.59
CA MET A 42 -3.64 0.44 -1.82
C MET A 42 -4.51 0.78 -0.61
N ASN A 43 -5.82 0.77 -0.81
CA ASN A 43 -6.72 1.07 0.29
C ASN A 43 -6.63 0.00 1.38
N ILE A 44 -6.56 -1.25 0.97
CA ILE A 44 -6.46 -2.34 1.95
C ILE A 44 -5.15 -2.25 2.71
N LEU A 45 -4.07 -2.02 2.00
CA LEU A 45 -2.76 -1.92 2.65
C LEU A 45 -2.71 -0.74 3.61
N TYR A 46 -3.37 0.35 3.25
CA TYR A 46 -3.36 1.50 4.13
C TYR A 46 -4.14 1.23 5.41
N LEU A 47 -5.26 0.53 5.31
CA LEU A 47 -5.99 0.15 6.50
C LEU A 47 -5.16 -0.78 7.38
N MET A 48 -4.42 -1.69 6.76
CA MET A 48 -3.53 -2.55 7.52
C MET A 48 -2.45 -1.74 8.22
N HIS A 49 -1.91 -0.76 7.50
CA HIS A 49 -0.89 0.10 8.06
C HIS A 49 -1.44 0.86 9.28
N GLN A 50 -2.65 1.40 9.15
CA GLN A 50 -3.26 2.12 10.26
C GLN A 50 -3.53 1.22 11.46
N ALA A 51 -3.76 -0.05 11.20
CA ALA A 51 -4.01 -1.01 12.27
C ALA A 51 -2.72 -1.63 12.79
N HIS A 52 -1.58 -1.11 12.34
CA HIS A 52 -0.27 -1.60 12.76
C HIS A 52 -0.04 -3.07 12.41
N GLN A 53 -0.65 -3.52 11.34
CA GLN A 53 -0.40 -4.86 10.85
C GLN A 53 0.75 -4.83 9.87
N LYS A 54 1.56 -5.86 9.88
CA LYS A 54 2.66 -5.92 8.94
C LYS A 54 2.12 -6.22 7.55
N LEU A 55 2.67 -5.56 6.55
CA LEU A 55 2.24 -5.74 5.18
C LEU A 55 3.05 -6.87 4.55
N THR A 56 2.75 -8.09 4.97
CA THR A 56 3.41 -9.27 4.40
C THR A 56 2.48 -9.92 3.41
N LEU A 57 3.04 -10.71 2.51
CA LEU A 57 2.20 -11.42 1.55
C LEU A 57 1.17 -12.28 2.26
N SER A 58 1.58 -12.96 3.31
CA SER A 58 0.66 -13.81 4.03
C SER A 58 -0.52 -13.05 4.60
N ASN A 59 -0.23 -11.93 5.22
CA ASN A 59 -1.30 -11.16 5.83
C ASN A 59 -2.23 -10.60 4.76
N VAL A 60 -1.69 -10.18 3.64
CA VAL A 60 -2.52 -9.64 2.57
C VAL A 60 -3.40 -10.74 1.97
N ILE A 61 -2.83 -11.91 1.79
CA ILE A 61 -3.61 -13.04 1.28
C ILE A 61 -4.75 -13.37 2.24
N ASP A 62 -4.46 -13.40 3.52
CA ASP A 62 -5.49 -13.71 4.50
C ASP A 62 -6.61 -12.69 4.50
N ILE A 63 -6.28 -11.43 4.40
CA ILE A 63 -7.28 -10.37 4.46
C ILE A 63 -8.09 -10.28 3.18
N THR A 64 -7.43 -10.43 2.04
CA THR A 64 -8.12 -10.22 0.77
C THR A 64 -8.77 -11.48 0.21
N GLY A 65 -8.27 -12.63 0.59
CA GLY A 65 -8.77 -13.87 -0.01
C GLY A 65 -8.30 -14.07 -1.44
N MET A 66 -7.37 -13.24 -1.90
CA MET A 66 -6.85 -13.38 -3.25
C MET A 66 -5.84 -14.52 -3.29
N THR A 67 -5.57 -14.99 -4.50
CA THR A 67 -4.53 -16.00 -4.65
C THR A 67 -3.17 -15.35 -4.41
N ARG A 68 -2.21 -16.17 -4.08
CA ARG A 68 -0.85 -15.67 -3.86
C ARG A 68 -0.33 -14.98 -5.12
N GLY A 69 -0.54 -15.60 -6.27
CA GLY A 69 -0.08 -15.01 -7.52
C GLY A 69 -0.73 -13.65 -7.79
N GLY A 70 -2.02 -13.56 -7.50
CA GLY A 70 -2.72 -12.31 -7.71
C GLY A 70 -2.22 -11.19 -6.79
N VAL A 71 -1.93 -11.54 -5.54
CA VAL A 71 -1.40 -10.56 -4.61
C VAL A 71 -0.01 -10.11 -5.06
N ILE A 72 0.84 -11.06 -5.41
CA ILE A 72 2.19 -10.72 -5.85
C ILE A 72 2.16 -9.81 -7.07
N GLU A 73 1.34 -10.16 -8.04
CA GLU A 73 1.27 -9.37 -9.26
C GLU A 73 0.84 -7.94 -8.97
N THR A 74 -0.17 -7.77 -8.14
CA THR A 74 -0.68 -6.45 -7.83
C THR A 74 0.34 -5.64 -7.02
N ILE A 75 0.95 -6.27 -6.03
CA ILE A 75 1.91 -5.57 -5.20
C ILE A 75 3.15 -5.19 -6.00
N GLU A 76 3.59 -6.05 -6.90
CA GLU A 76 4.78 -5.73 -7.69
C GLU A 76 4.55 -4.53 -8.59
N LEU A 77 3.33 -4.35 -9.07
CA LEU A 77 3.04 -3.16 -9.84
C LEU A 77 3.10 -1.91 -8.98
N LEU A 78 2.65 -2.01 -7.74
CA LEU A 78 2.76 -0.87 -6.82
C LEU A 78 4.22 -0.57 -6.48
N VAL A 79 5.04 -1.59 -6.41
CA VAL A 79 6.48 -1.38 -6.20
C VAL A 79 7.08 -0.68 -7.42
N ARG A 80 6.69 -1.10 -8.62
CA ARG A 80 7.18 -0.47 -9.84
C ARG A 80 6.80 1.00 -9.91
N ARG A 81 5.65 1.35 -9.36
CA ARG A 81 5.22 2.74 -9.34
C ARG A 81 5.94 3.56 -8.28
N GLY A 82 6.70 2.93 -7.43
CA GLY A 82 7.35 3.63 -6.34
C GLY A 82 6.43 3.92 -5.17
N ILE A 83 5.26 3.30 -5.15
CA ILE A 83 4.32 3.49 -4.05
C ILE A 83 4.70 2.62 -2.86
N LEU A 84 5.18 1.43 -3.14
CA LEU A 84 5.63 0.52 -2.09
C LEU A 84 7.10 0.22 -2.24
N THR A 85 7.76 -0.05 -1.13
CA THR A 85 9.11 -0.59 -1.18
C THR A 85 9.08 -1.92 -0.47
N GLU A 86 9.88 -2.84 -0.94
CA GLU A 86 9.97 -4.13 -0.30
C GLU A 86 11.06 -4.07 0.74
N THR A 87 10.73 -4.45 1.97
CA THR A 87 11.72 -4.48 3.01
C THR A 87 12.14 -5.92 3.17
N LEU A 88 13.37 -6.11 3.60
CA LEU A 88 13.85 -7.41 3.78
C LEU A 88 13.34 -7.84 5.07
N GLY A 89 12.37 -8.60 5.08
CA GLY A 89 11.81 -9.01 6.28
C GLY A 89 12.89 -9.56 7.13
N ARG A 90 12.83 -9.47 8.37
CA ARG A 90 13.69 -9.93 9.20
C ARG A 90 13.36 -11.32 9.37
N ASN A 91 13.07 -12.02 8.49
CA ASN A 91 12.78 -13.36 8.56
C ASN A 91 13.95 -14.01 9.12
N SER A 92 13.97 -13.99 10.32
CA SER A 92 15.10 -14.37 10.99
C SER A 92 15.55 -15.75 10.73
N MET A 93 14.71 -16.58 10.31
CA MET A 93 15.14 -17.91 10.09
C MET A 93 15.70 -18.11 8.72
N GLY A 94 15.77 -17.08 7.97
CA GLY A 94 16.32 -17.23 6.66
C GLY A 94 15.42 -18.04 5.77
N ARG A 95 14.22 -18.23 6.17
CA ARG A 95 13.34 -18.99 5.36
C ARG A 95 12.93 -18.24 4.19
N GLY A 96 13.23 -17.05 4.11
CA GLY A 96 13.03 -16.27 2.92
C GLY A 96 11.65 -16.15 2.40
N THR A 97 10.70 -16.48 3.13
CA THR A 97 9.38 -16.38 2.58
C THR A 97 8.62 -15.21 3.06
N ALA A 98 9.11 -14.49 3.99
CA ALA A 98 8.33 -13.43 4.57
C ALA A 98 8.60 -12.13 3.86
N ARG A 99 8.12 -12.02 2.65
CA ARG A 99 8.26 -10.76 1.93
C ARG A 99 7.38 -9.73 2.64
N GLN A 100 7.95 -8.59 2.89
CA GLN A 100 7.28 -7.52 3.59
C GLN A 100 7.46 -6.21 2.85
N PHE A 101 6.45 -5.36 2.94
CA PHE A 101 6.42 -4.11 2.19
C PHE A 101 6.05 -2.97 3.10
N GLU A 102 6.30 -1.77 2.63
CA GLU A 102 5.82 -0.59 3.34
C GLU A 102 5.60 0.51 2.32
N PHE A 103 4.76 1.46 2.65
CA PHE A 103 4.53 2.59 1.77
C PHE A 103 5.78 3.44 1.72
N SER A 104 6.11 3.92 0.54
CA SER A 104 7.28 4.78 0.42
C SER A 104 7.00 6.13 1.03
N PRO A 105 8.04 6.82 1.49
CA PRO A 105 7.86 8.11 2.15
C PRO A 105 7.10 9.12 1.31
N GLN A 106 7.25 9.06 -0.01
CA GLN A 106 6.58 10.03 -0.86
C GLN A 106 5.07 9.90 -0.82
N VAL A 107 4.57 8.72 -0.46
CA VAL A 107 3.13 8.56 -0.33
C VAL A 107 2.64 9.39 0.84
N PHE A 108 3.32 9.28 1.97
CA PHE A 108 2.92 10.06 3.13
C PHE A 108 3.06 11.55 2.88
N ALA A 109 4.07 11.94 2.13
CA ALA A 109 4.23 13.33 1.78
C ALA A 109 3.05 13.82 0.96
N ALA A 110 2.59 12.99 0.04
CA ALA A 110 1.46 13.36 -0.81
C ALA A 110 0.17 13.43 -0.03
N LEU A 111 0.08 12.70 1.07
CA LEU A 111 -1.12 12.73 1.88
C LEU A 111 -1.15 13.93 2.84
N GLY A 112 -0.37 14.92 2.55
CA GLY A 112 -0.36 16.04 3.41
C GLY A 112 0.74 15.93 4.38
N GLY A 113 1.73 15.33 3.96
CA GLY A 113 2.85 15.03 4.66
C GLY A 113 3.07 15.56 6.00
N ALA A 114 2.69 16.70 6.13
CA ALA A 114 2.90 17.31 7.36
C ALA A 114 2.39 16.48 8.41
N THR A 115 1.37 15.88 8.09
CA THR A 115 0.82 15.10 9.07
C THR A 115 1.79 14.08 9.40
N ALA A 116 2.46 13.70 8.42
CA ALA A 116 3.37 12.68 8.68
C ALA A 116 4.37 13.17 9.59
N THR A 117 4.73 14.32 9.42
CA THR A 117 5.72 14.76 10.20
C THR A 117 5.17 15.14 11.40
N GLY A 118 4.09 15.12 11.35
CA GLY A 118 3.62 15.48 12.53
C GLY A 118 4.46 16.47 13.18
N ASN A 119 4.93 16.63 12.86
CA ASN A 119 5.39 17.25 13.33
C ASN A 119 5.48 18.01 13.40
N ALA A 120 5.54 17.91 13.52
CA ALA A 120 5.69 18.51 13.62
C ALA A 120 5.68 18.78 14.14
#